data_fb52509080f99c16c92c8160f2b9831c
#
_entry.id   fb52509080f99c16c92c8160f2b9831c
#
_cell.length_a   1.000
_cell.length_b   1.000
_cell.length_c   1.000
_cell.angle_alpha   90.00
_cell.angle_beta   90.00
_cell.angle_gamma   90.00
#
_symmetry.space_group_name_H-M   'P 1'
#
loop_
_entity.id
_entity.type
_entity.pdbx_description
1 polymer ?
#
loop_
_entity_poly.entity_id
_entity_poly.type
_entity_poly.pdbx_seq_one_letter_code
_entity_poly.pdbx_strand_id
1 'polypeptide(L)'
;MIKRMLRSQFIPVLKTRLLPYRLKFAGMVLAFAGAISAIIYIFFDYKFKVPVFAVYSSFLATKYFTSFKTNFFDELTLLLLISGLALIVFTKEKNETEGLDSFRLRAFFRALIANTIFLLLSVIFVYGSGFIAILVVNIFSLFIFYLLFFYLRKRERKV
;
A
#
# COMPACT_ATOMS: atom_id res chain seq x y z
N MET A 1 -33.16 -4.18 -20.82
CA MET A 1 -33.56 -3.01 -20.04
C MET A 1 -33.09 -3.09 -18.58
N ILE A 2 -33.27 -4.17 -17.88
CA ILE A 2 -32.90 -4.39 -16.46
C ILE A 2 -31.37 -4.25 -16.19
N LYS A 3 -30.50 -4.75 -17.07
CA LYS A 3 -29.03 -4.58 -16.95
C LYS A 3 -28.56 -3.12 -17.00
N ARG A 4 -29.30 -2.25 -17.66
CA ARG A 4 -28.98 -0.81 -17.76
C ARG A 4 -29.44 -0.04 -16.51
N MET A 5 -30.55 -0.46 -15.91
CA MET A 5 -31.08 0.12 -14.66
C MET A 5 -30.22 -0.25 -13.44
N LEU A 6 -29.79 -1.51 -13.33
CA LEU A 6 -28.89 -1.95 -12.27
C LEU A 6 -27.52 -1.24 -12.33
N ARG A 7 -27.04 -0.92 -13.55
CA ARG A 7 -25.79 -0.21 -13.75
C ARG A 7 -25.87 1.27 -13.32
N SER A 8 -27.04 1.90 -13.42
CA SER A 8 -27.22 3.31 -13.05
C SER A 8 -27.39 3.53 -11.55
N GLN A 9 -27.86 2.52 -10.81
CA GLN A 9 -28.07 2.65 -9.36
C GLN A 9 -26.82 2.28 -8.54
N PHE A 10 -25.94 1.42 -9.05
CA PHE A 10 -24.69 1.06 -8.36
C PHE A 10 -23.54 2.07 -8.53
N ILE A 11 -23.61 2.96 -9.52
CA ILE A 11 -22.57 3.93 -9.83
C ILE A 11 -22.50 5.13 -8.85
N PRO A 12 -23.59 5.66 -8.28
CA PRO A 12 -23.49 6.81 -7.37
C PRO A 12 -22.95 6.46 -5.99
N VAL A 13 -22.98 5.20 -5.57
CA VAL A 13 -22.47 4.77 -4.24
C VAL A 13 -20.94 4.78 -4.18
N LEU A 14 -20.26 4.70 -5.32
CA LEU A 14 -18.80 4.64 -5.43
C LEU A 14 -18.13 5.94 -5.91
N LYS A 15 -18.79 7.08 -5.78
CA LYS A 15 -18.10 8.37 -5.93
C LYS A 15 -17.18 8.56 -4.73
N THR A 16 -16.09 7.79 -4.73
CA THR A 16 -15.06 7.85 -3.70
C THR A 16 -14.52 9.28 -3.65
N ARG A 17 -14.57 9.91 -2.48
CA ARG A 17 -13.95 11.22 -2.26
C ARG A 17 -12.43 11.02 -2.28
N LEU A 18 -11.86 11.02 -3.49
CA LEU A 18 -10.42 10.94 -3.66
C LEU A 18 -9.76 12.25 -3.25
N LEU A 19 -8.54 12.14 -2.76
CA LEU A 19 -7.70 13.26 -2.37
C LEU A 19 -7.32 14.12 -3.60
N PRO A 20 -7.06 15.42 -3.42
CA PRO A 20 -6.69 16.31 -4.51
C PRO A 20 -5.36 15.90 -5.15
N TYR A 21 -5.23 16.09 -6.49
CA TYR A 21 -4.06 15.69 -7.27
C TYR A 21 -2.71 16.17 -6.70
N ARG A 22 -2.68 17.31 -6.01
CA ARG A 22 -1.46 17.86 -5.40
C ARG A 22 -0.81 16.89 -4.42
N LEU A 23 -1.60 16.11 -3.69
CA LEU A 23 -1.10 15.12 -2.73
C LEU A 23 -0.44 13.90 -3.40
N LYS A 24 -0.68 13.69 -4.69
CA LYS A 24 -0.01 12.63 -5.43
C LYS A 24 1.50 12.85 -5.53
N PHE A 25 1.93 14.10 -5.71
CA PHE A 25 3.35 14.44 -5.71
C PHE A 25 3.98 14.19 -4.33
N ALA A 26 3.31 14.61 -3.25
CA ALA A 26 3.77 14.30 -1.89
C ALA A 26 3.86 12.78 -1.66
N GLY A 27 2.87 12.01 -2.13
CA GLY A 27 2.89 10.54 -2.08
C GLY A 27 4.08 9.94 -2.82
N MET A 28 4.44 10.45 -4.00
CA MET A 28 5.62 10.00 -4.75
C MET A 28 6.92 10.29 -3.99
N VAL A 29 7.06 11.48 -3.40
CA VAL A 29 8.24 11.84 -2.61
C VAL A 29 8.37 10.94 -1.37
N LEU A 30 7.27 10.69 -0.65
CA LEU A 30 7.26 9.82 0.52
C LEU A 30 7.58 8.36 0.16
N ALA A 31 6.97 7.84 -0.92
CA ALA A 31 7.25 6.48 -1.39
C ALA A 31 8.72 6.31 -1.83
N PHE A 32 9.29 7.31 -2.50
CA PHE A 32 10.68 7.31 -2.91
C PHE A 32 11.63 7.39 -1.72
N ALA A 33 11.36 8.28 -0.76
CA ALA A 33 12.11 8.37 0.49
C ALA A 33 12.05 7.06 1.28
N GLY A 34 10.87 6.44 1.37
CA GLY A 34 10.68 5.13 2.00
C GLY A 34 11.44 4.01 1.28
N ALA A 35 11.49 4.02 -0.06
CA ALA A 35 12.25 3.05 -0.83
C ALA A 35 13.78 3.20 -0.59
N ILE A 36 14.29 4.43 -0.55
CA ILE A 36 15.70 4.70 -0.21
C ILE A 36 15.98 4.24 1.23
N SER A 37 15.11 4.57 2.17
CA SER A 37 15.22 4.15 3.57
C SER A 37 15.25 2.63 3.71
N ALA A 38 14.41 1.89 2.95
CA ALA A 38 14.41 0.44 2.92
C ALA A 38 15.75 -0.13 2.40
N ILE A 39 16.31 0.46 1.35
CA ILE A 39 17.61 0.06 0.82
C ILE A 39 18.71 0.28 1.88
N ILE A 40 18.72 1.44 2.54
CA ILE A 40 19.69 1.75 3.59
C ILE A 40 19.56 0.74 4.75
N TYR A 41 18.32 0.42 5.16
CA TYR A 41 18.06 -0.55 6.23
C TYR A 41 18.61 -1.94 5.89
N ILE A 42 18.34 -2.42 4.66
CA ILE A 42 18.73 -3.77 4.21
C ILE A 42 20.26 -3.90 4.05
N PHE A 43 20.92 -2.89 3.46
CA PHE A 43 22.34 -3.00 3.09
C PHE A 43 23.29 -2.49 4.16
N PHE A 44 22.89 -1.53 5.00
CA PHE A 44 23.78 -0.87 5.96
C PHE A 44 23.48 -1.20 7.42
N ASP A 45 22.43 -1.98 7.71
CA ASP A 45 21.97 -2.32 9.09
C ASP A 45 21.93 -1.07 10.00
N TYR A 46 21.51 0.07 9.42
CA TYR A 46 21.50 1.35 10.12
C TYR A 46 20.46 1.32 11.25
N LYS A 47 20.92 1.66 12.48
CA LYS A 47 20.09 1.62 13.69
C LYS A 47 19.94 3.01 14.29
N PHE A 48 18.74 3.50 14.31
CA PHE A 48 18.40 4.77 14.93
C PHE A 48 17.54 4.53 16.18
N LYS A 49 18.19 4.55 17.34
CA LYS A 49 17.51 4.27 18.62
C LYS A 49 16.85 5.51 19.17
N VAL A 50 15.52 5.47 19.29
CA VAL A 50 14.69 6.50 19.93
C VAL A 50 13.86 5.92 21.07
N PRO A 51 13.53 6.71 22.09
CA PRO A 51 12.53 6.30 23.05
C PRO A 51 11.16 6.30 22.38
N VAL A 52 10.51 5.14 22.37
CA VAL A 52 9.14 4.97 21.84
C VAL A 52 8.21 4.56 22.98
N PHE A 53 6.95 4.96 22.85
CA PHE A 53 5.88 4.48 23.71
C PHE A 53 5.18 3.30 23.03
N ALA A 54 5.25 2.11 23.63
CA ALA A 54 4.58 0.93 23.12
C ALA A 54 3.37 0.58 23.97
N VAL A 55 2.24 0.39 23.31
CA VAL A 55 1.03 -0.15 23.94
C VAL A 55 1.22 -1.63 24.25
N TYR A 56 1.92 -2.36 23.38
CA TYR A 56 2.27 -3.76 23.55
C TYR A 56 3.69 -3.99 23.01
N SER A 57 4.50 -4.70 23.78
CA SER A 57 5.83 -5.14 23.36
C SER A 57 6.09 -6.55 23.87
N SER A 58 6.60 -7.43 23.01
CA SER A 58 6.94 -8.83 23.34
C SER A 58 8.39 -9.18 23.01
N PHE A 59 9.31 -8.20 23.02
CA PHE A 59 10.68 -8.39 22.56
C PHE A 59 11.52 -9.32 23.46
N LEU A 60 11.44 -9.18 24.79
CA LEU A 60 12.14 -10.04 25.78
C LEU A 60 11.19 -10.48 26.90
N ALA A 61 10.23 -9.68 27.22
CA ALA A 61 9.15 -9.93 28.14
C ALA A 61 7.91 -9.18 27.66
N THR A 62 6.74 -9.78 27.84
CA THR A 62 5.48 -9.11 27.48
C THR A 62 5.26 -7.92 28.42
N LYS A 63 5.27 -6.71 27.86
CA LYS A 63 5.03 -5.47 28.57
C LYS A 63 3.94 -4.68 27.87
N TYR A 64 3.09 -4.02 28.67
CA TYR A 64 2.03 -3.16 28.20
C TYR A 64 2.29 -1.72 28.64
N PHE A 65 1.94 -0.74 27.81
CA PHE A 65 2.02 0.69 28.09
C PHE A 65 3.39 1.13 28.66
N THR A 66 4.47 0.76 27.97
CA THR A 66 5.84 1.02 28.42
C THR A 66 6.62 1.85 27.41
N SER A 67 7.55 2.67 27.93
CA SER A 67 8.52 3.40 27.10
C SER A 67 9.86 2.71 27.16
N PHE A 68 10.46 2.45 26.01
CA PHE A 68 11.81 1.88 25.90
C PHE A 68 12.51 2.39 24.64
N LYS A 69 13.82 2.29 24.60
CA LYS A 69 14.62 2.66 23.43
C LYS A 69 14.66 1.48 22.46
N THR A 70 14.16 1.70 21.24
CA THR A 70 14.22 0.71 20.15
C THR A 70 14.77 1.34 18.88
N ASN A 71 15.13 0.51 17.92
CA ASN A 71 15.38 0.98 16.57
C ASN A 71 14.05 1.40 15.95
N PHE A 72 13.94 2.66 15.58
CA PHE A 72 12.74 3.23 14.98
C PHE A 72 12.85 3.35 13.45
N PHE A 73 14.00 2.96 12.89
CA PHE A 73 14.28 3.17 11.48
C PHE A 73 13.43 2.27 10.56
N ASP A 74 13.16 1.05 10.99
CA ASP A 74 12.29 0.10 10.30
C ASP A 74 10.83 0.54 10.32
N GLU A 75 10.29 0.96 11.47
CA GLU A 75 8.95 1.51 11.56
C GLU A 75 8.79 2.79 10.73
N LEU A 76 9.78 3.69 10.76
CA LEU A 76 9.80 4.89 9.95
C LEU A 76 9.75 4.55 8.45
N THR A 77 10.55 3.57 8.03
CA THR A 77 10.58 3.09 6.64
C THR A 77 9.22 2.56 6.21
N LEU A 78 8.58 1.74 7.05
CA LEU A 78 7.24 1.21 6.79
C LEU A 78 6.20 2.34 6.71
N LEU A 79 6.23 3.31 7.62
CA LEU A 79 5.33 4.46 7.61
C LEU A 79 5.48 5.30 6.33
N LEU A 80 6.71 5.58 5.90
CA LEU A 80 6.98 6.32 4.67
C LEU A 80 6.44 5.59 3.43
N LEU A 81 6.69 4.28 3.33
CA LEU A 81 6.23 3.47 2.22
C LEU A 81 4.70 3.36 2.19
N ILE A 82 4.06 3.03 3.31
CA ILE A 82 2.60 2.87 3.37
C ILE A 82 1.91 4.19 3.07
N SER A 83 2.31 5.28 3.73
CA SER A 83 1.71 6.60 3.52
C SER A 83 1.94 7.11 2.10
N GLY A 84 3.14 6.92 1.56
CA GLY A 84 3.47 7.30 0.18
C GLY A 84 2.63 6.56 -0.84
N LEU A 85 2.58 5.23 -0.77
CA LEU A 85 1.78 4.40 -1.68
C LEU A 85 0.27 4.66 -1.52
N ALA A 86 -0.22 4.80 -0.29
CA ALA A 86 -1.62 5.13 -0.02
C ALA A 86 -2.01 6.48 -0.63
N LEU A 87 -1.18 7.51 -0.47
CA LEU A 87 -1.43 8.82 -1.09
C LEU A 87 -1.48 8.71 -2.62
N ILE A 88 -0.58 7.95 -3.25
CA ILE A 88 -0.61 7.77 -4.72
C ILE A 88 -1.91 7.09 -5.15
N VAL A 89 -2.34 6.04 -4.44
CA VAL A 89 -3.53 5.23 -4.77
C VAL A 89 -4.82 6.02 -4.55
N PHE A 90 -4.93 6.75 -3.43
CA PHE A 90 -6.17 7.45 -3.05
C PHE A 90 -6.28 8.87 -3.61
N THR A 91 -5.35 9.29 -4.45
CA THR A 91 -5.34 10.64 -5.06
C THR A 91 -5.92 10.62 -6.47
N LYS A 92 -6.60 11.70 -6.83
CA LYS A 92 -7.12 11.93 -8.20
C LYS A 92 -6.00 12.00 -9.23
N GLU A 93 -6.31 11.59 -10.47
CA GLU A 93 -5.43 11.84 -11.61
C GLU A 93 -5.56 13.31 -12.10
N LYS A 94 -4.50 13.83 -12.73
CA LYS A 94 -4.52 15.20 -13.29
C LYS A 94 -5.65 15.41 -14.30
N ASN A 95 -5.88 14.41 -15.14
CA ASN A 95 -6.95 14.39 -16.13
C ASN A 95 -8.00 13.35 -15.69
N GLU A 96 -8.91 13.76 -14.82
CA GLU A 96 -10.02 12.93 -14.38
C GLU A 96 -11.07 12.89 -15.48
N THR A 97 -11.27 11.72 -16.10
CA THR A 97 -12.29 11.51 -17.13
C THR A 97 -13.45 10.69 -16.58
N GLU A 98 -14.65 10.93 -17.11
CA GLU A 98 -15.81 10.10 -16.79
C GLU A 98 -15.51 8.62 -17.09
N GLY A 99 -15.81 7.74 -16.11
CA GLY A 99 -15.55 6.30 -16.20
C GLY A 99 -14.20 5.85 -15.62
N LEU A 100 -13.32 6.77 -15.15
CA LEU A 100 -12.07 6.39 -14.51
C LEU A 100 -12.30 5.61 -13.21
N ASP A 101 -13.40 5.90 -12.50
CA ASP A 101 -13.80 5.18 -11.28
C ASP A 101 -14.06 3.69 -11.56
N SER A 102 -14.67 3.37 -12.69
CA SER A 102 -14.89 1.97 -13.09
C SER A 102 -13.58 1.24 -13.42
N PHE A 103 -12.55 1.96 -13.88
CA PHE A 103 -11.20 1.41 -14.10
C PHE A 103 -10.48 1.17 -12.77
N ARG A 104 -10.56 2.13 -11.84
CA ARG A 104 -10.02 1.99 -10.49
C ARG A 104 -10.58 0.75 -9.79
N LEU A 105 -11.90 0.59 -9.84
CA LEU A 105 -12.58 -0.56 -9.25
C LEU A 105 -12.10 -1.88 -9.86
N ARG A 106 -12.01 -1.97 -11.19
CA ARG A 106 -11.51 -3.17 -11.86
C ARG A 106 -10.03 -3.45 -11.58
N ALA A 107 -9.20 -2.40 -11.52
CA ALA A 107 -7.81 -2.53 -11.14
C ALA A 107 -7.67 -3.03 -9.70
N PHE A 108 -8.49 -2.52 -8.79
CA PHE A 108 -8.53 -2.94 -7.39
C PHE A 108 -8.91 -4.42 -7.24
N PHE A 109 -9.99 -4.88 -7.90
CA PHE A 109 -10.36 -6.29 -7.85
C PHE A 109 -9.27 -7.21 -8.40
N ARG A 110 -8.61 -6.83 -9.49
CA ARG A 110 -7.48 -7.60 -10.04
C ARG A 110 -6.29 -7.63 -9.09
N ALA A 111 -5.98 -6.48 -8.49
CA ALA A 111 -4.92 -6.39 -7.49
C ALA A 111 -5.22 -7.27 -6.28
N LEU A 112 -6.46 -7.26 -5.80
CA LEU A 112 -6.89 -8.10 -4.69
C LEU A 112 -6.71 -9.59 -5.00
N ILE A 113 -7.15 -10.03 -6.19
CA ILE A 113 -6.98 -11.44 -6.63
C ILE A 113 -5.49 -11.79 -6.72
N ALA A 114 -4.68 -10.95 -7.37
CA ALA A 114 -3.25 -11.18 -7.51
C ALA A 114 -2.53 -11.23 -6.15
N ASN A 115 -2.88 -10.32 -5.25
CA ASN A 115 -2.34 -10.29 -3.90
C ASN A 115 -2.73 -11.51 -3.07
N THR A 116 -3.96 -11.98 -3.21
CA THR A 116 -4.44 -13.20 -2.55
C THR A 116 -3.70 -14.42 -3.07
N ILE A 117 -3.50 -14.54 -4.39
CA ILE A 117 -2.71 -15.64 -4.99
C ILE A 117 -1.26 -15.57 -4.47
N PHE A 118 -0.65 -14.40 -4.46
CA PHE A 118 0.70 -14.20 -3.93
C PHE A 118 0.80 -14.66 -2.46
N LEU A 119 -0.18 -14.28 -1.63
CA LEU A 119 -0.22 -14.70 -0.22
C LEU A 119 -0.39 -16.22 -0.07
N LEU A 120 -1.29 -16.85 -0.84
CA LEU A 120 -1.51 -18.29 -0.82
C LEU A 120 -0.24 -19.06 -1.21
N LEU A 121 0.43 -18.64 -2.27
CA LEU A 121 1.71 -19.22 -2.68
C LEU A 121 2.77 -19.04 -1.58
N SER A 122 2.82 -17.89 -0.94
CA SER A 122 3.75 -17.63 0.16
C SER A 122 3.51 -18.55 1.35
N VAL A 123 2.24 -18.81 1.70
CA VAL A 123 1.87 -19.75 2.80
C VAL A 123 2.33 -21.17 2.48
N ILE A 124 2.27 -21.59 1.20
CA ILE A 124 2.64 -22.94 0.79
C ILE A 124 4.16 -23.14 0.74
N PHE A 125 4.90 -22.12 0.28
CA PHE A 125 6.31 -22.29 -0.08
C PHE A 125 7.29 -21.64 0.92
N VAL A 126 6.85 -20.76 1.81
CA VAL A 126 7.74 -20.05 2.73
C VAL A 126 7.40 -20.32 4.18
N TYR A 127 8.41 -20.73 4.95
CA TYR A 127 8.27 -21.11 6.35
C TYR A 127 9.23 -20.32 7.23
N GLY A 128 8.94 -20.29 8.54
CA GLY A 128 9.80 -19.68 9.55
C GLY A 128 9.84 -18.16 9.50
N SER A 129 10.97 -17.56 9.87
CA SER A 129 11.15 -16.09 9.93
C SER A 129 10.98 -15.40 8.57
N GLY A 130 11.30 -16.09 7.48
CA GLY A 130 11.07 -15.58 6.13
C GLY A 130 9.60 -15.31 5.82
N PHE A 131 8.68 -16.05 6.41
CA PHE A 131 7.25 -15.83 6.24
C PHE A 131 6.80 -14.48 6.80
N ILE A 132 7.37 -14.06 7.95
CA ILE A 132 7.08 -12.74 8.53
C ILE A 132 7.51 -11.62 7.57
N ALA A 133 8.68 -11.73 6.96
CA ALA A 133 9.15 -10.77 5.98
C ALA A 133 8.20 -10.70 4.76
N ILE A 134 7.70 -11.83 4.28
CA ILE A 134 6.74 -11.87 3.18
C ILE A 134 5.40 -11.26 3.58
N LEU A 135 4.92 -11.43 4.80
CA LEU A 135 3.71 -10.76 5.26
C LEU A 135 3.84 -9.23 5.19
N VAL A 136 5.00 -8.69 5.54
CA VAL A 136 5.30 -7.27 5.39
C VAL A 136 5.28 -6.87 3.90
N VAL A 137 5.93 -7.64 3.03
CA VAL A 137 5.92 -7.40 1.58
C VAL A 137 4.50 -7.49 1.01
N ASN A 138 3.65 -8.38 1.52
CA ASN A 138 2.26 -8.54 1.08
C ASN A 138 1.42 -7.27 1.30
N ILE A 139 1.68 -6.51 2.37
CA ILE A 139 1.01 -5.22 2.61
C ILE A 139 1.27 -4.25 1.44
N PHE A 140 2.52 -4.19 0.97
CA PHE A 140 2.91 -3.31 -0.14
C PHE A 140 2.47 -3.84 -1.50
N SER A 141 2.46 -5.16 -1.67
CA SER A 141 2.14 -5.80 -2.94
C SER A 141 0.73 -5.45 -3.44
N LEU A 142 -0.24 -5.28 -2.53
CA LEU A 142 -1.59 -4.84 -2.90
C LEU A 142 -1.57 -3.47 -3.60
N PHE A 143 -0.85 -2.50 -3.05
CA PHE A 143 -0.72 -1.17 -3.64
C PHE A 143 0.02 -1.22 -4.97
N ILE A 144 1.10 -2.01 -5.05
CA ILE A 144 1.91 -2.17 -6.26
C ILE A 144 1.09 -2.83 -7.37
N PHE A 145 0.38 -3.92 -7.10
CA PHE A 145 -0.51 -4.57 -8.06
C PHE A 145 -1.63 -3.65 -8.52
N TYR A 146 -2.21 -2.87 -7.60
CA TYR A 146 -3.22 -1.89 -7.98
C TYR A 146 -2.66 -0.85 -8.95
N LEU A 147 -1.52 -0.25 -8.65
CA LEU A 147 -0.87 0.73 -9.51
C LEU A 147 -0.51 0.13 -10.87
N LEU A 148 0.05 -1.08 -10.86
CA LEU A 148 0.40 -1.82 -12.09
C LEU A 148 -0.83 -2.00 -12.98
N PHE A 149 -1.91 -2.59 -12.48
CA PHE A 149 -3.11 -2.83 -13.26
C PHE A 149 -3.83 -1.54 -13.69
N PHE A 150 -3.80 -0.52 -12.85
CA PHE A 150 -4.38 0.77 -13.18
C PHE A 150 -3.62 1.46 -14.31
N TYR A 151 -2.29 1.55 -14.24
CA TYR A 151 -1.48 2.24 -15.24
C TYR A 151 -1.35 1.46 -16.55
N LEU A 152 -1.24 0.15 -16.51
CA LEU A 152 -1.22 -0.67 -17.74
C LEU A 152 -2.50 -0.41 -18.55
N ARG A 153 -3.65 -0.46 -17.92
CA ARG A 153 -4.92 -0.28 -18.61
C ARG A 153 -5.20 1.16 -19.02
N LYS A 154 -4.67 2.13 -18.28
CA LYS A 154 -4.71 3.55 -18.67
C LYS A 154 -3.91 3.80 -19.93
N ARG A 155 -2.78 3.10 -20.11
CA ARG A 155 -1.94 3.20 -21.31
C ARG A 155 -2.63 2.66 -22.55
N GLU A 156 -3.30 1.50 -22.44
CA GLU A 156 -4.08 0.91 -23.54
C GLU A 156 -5.18 1.83 -24.09
N ARG A 157 -5.71 2.74 -23.28
CA ARG A 157 -6.80 3.65 -23.69
C ARG A 157 -6.30 4.94 -24.36
N LYS A 158 -4.99 5.21 -24.29
CA LYS A 158 -4.38 6.40 -24.95
C LYS A 158 -3.89 6.09 -26.38
N VAL A 159 -3.94 4.84 -26.79
CA VAL A 159 -3.73 4.37 -28.16
C VAL A 159 -5.08 4.21 -28.85
#